data_bd79041b05ee4240ef394e67e35b98fb
#
_entry.id   bd79041b05ee4240ef394e67e35b98fb
#
_cell.length_a   1.000
_cell.length_b   1.000
_cell.length_c   1.000
_cell.angle_alpha   90.00
_cell.angle_beta   90.00
_cell.angle_gamma   90.00
#
_symmetry.space_group_name_H-M   'P 1'
#
loop_
_entity.id
_entity.type
_entity.pdbx_description
1 polymer ?
#
loop_
_entity_poly.entity_id
_entity_poly.type
_entity_poly.pdbx_seq_one_letter_code
_entity_poly.pdbx_strand_id
1 'polypeptide(L)'
;MTKIIIIHSGIELEIIHDVCEKLQYYIHKLLCMEEVEVVIESYRPQLSYTLNSDEFVLLCSTRTKVDGTSLPKGCHVIPVSFDEKTDCKKIDSSLQNINYFVYDNTEKSKSSILLCEVILSKLGLIKNARKVFISYKRSETSNLAESVRKELLSEGYSVFLDKNDIDVGTDFMQEIRYSIAESDIFLMLNSETYYDSIYTKKELYAACISGVAIIVLSMTDALAHDLCGLPIIRISETDRIKPKEKRRLLAEIENARTKLWRLRHNRLNRKLQMFGTYEKTIQGIYIPSKSIKNHNSIFPIVGIPTTLDFQRIKQNNDFSELGKEPSNRKTTSGKVYAFYDNLSLPSSYSKHLDWLDEEMPNVDILKTSTIEKQFPKEFPILNKKAPVVFLSASVPNNDDCEYDFIMIHDIIVTLVEAIIKAGGTMVFGGHPTITPIVLNIMEIMSEVSDNSKNKKYPNIYLYQSRYFKGQYPLEADSFPKGHLKEVDAVACEDNSLSEETKQKLSKILSLNAMREKMIESWDYTHAIFIGGRYDKTEGPTSSGIWKEYEEFIKLHKNAKCLYLEKTGVIPVELSKYYDKIEKTTIEDLPKVLCGLKQ
;
A
#
# COMPACT_ATOMS: atom_id res chain seq x y z
N MET A 1 -26.33 -4.15 -6.47
CA MET A 1 -25.34 -4.08 -7.56
C MET A 1 -25.21 -2.62 -7.89
N THR A 2 -24.03 -2.03 -7.65
CA THR A 2 -23.78 -0.62 -7.90
C THR A 2 -23.45 -0.42 -9.38
N LYS A 3 -23.97 0.64 -10.00
CA LYS A 3 -23.72 0.92 -11.42
C LYS A 3 -22.86 2.15 -11.59
N ILE A 4 -21.95 2.10 -12.56
CA ILE A 4 -21.30 3.27 -13.14
C ILE A 4 -21.99 3.57 -14.45
N ILE A 5 -22.73 4.66 -14.51
CA ILE A 5 -23.49 5.05 -15.67
C ILE A 5 -22.72 6.10 -16.47
N ILE A 6 -22.22 5.71 -17.63
CA ILE A 6 -21.51 6.59 -18.55
C ILE A 6 -22.53 7.24 -19.48
N ILE A 7 -22.86 8.49 -19.20
CA ILE A 7 -23.71 9.32 -20.06
C ILE A 7 -22.81 9.97 -21.11
N HIS A 8 -23.17 9.89 -22.38
CA HIS A 8 -22.35 10.50 -23.43
C HIS A 8 -23.13 11.46 -24.32
N SER A 9 -22.46 12.51 -24.80
CA SER A 9 -23.03 13.49 -25.71
C SER A 9 -21.99 14.03 -26.70
N GLY A 10 -22.25 13.87 -27.99
CA GLY A 10 -21.41 14.39 -29.07
C GLY A 10 -20.06 13.68 -29.22
N ILE A 11 -19.91 12.48 -28.68
CA ILE A 11 -18.73 11.60 -28.83
C ILE A 11 -19.15 10.38 -29.64
N GLU A 12 -18.27 9.91 -30.52
CA GLU A 12 -18.49 8.72 -31.34
C GLU A 12 -18.69 7.48 -30.45
N LEU A 13 -19.70 6.65 -30.78
CA LEU A 13 -20.03 5.46 -30.01
C LEU A 13 -18.86 4.45 -29.95
N GLU A 14 -18.05 4.35 -31.01
CA GLU A 14 -16.86 3.51 -31.03
C GLU A 14 -15.89 3.87 -29.90
N ILE A 15 -15.65 5.16 -29.69
CA ILE A 15 -14.78 5.65 -28.61
C ILE A 15 -15.39 5.32 -27.24
N ILE A 16 -16.70 5.54 -27.09
CA ILE A 16 -17.39 5.26 -25.82
C ILE A 16 -17.34 3.77 -25.48
N HIS A 17 -17.56 2.89 -26.47
CA HIS A 17 -17.46 1.45 -26.27
C HIS A 17 -16.04 1.02 -25.90
N ASP A 18 -15.00 1.53 -26.57
CA ASP A 18 -13.61 1.21 -26.27
C ASP A 18 -13.22 1.67 -24.85
N VAL A 19 -13.64 2.87 -24.44
CA VAL A 19 -13.43 3.37 -23.07
C VAL A 19 -14.15 2.52 -22.04
N CYS A 20 -15.40 2.14 -22.29
CA CYS A 20 -16.18 1.32 -21.35
C CYS A 20 -15.65 -0.11 -21.24
N GLU A 21 -15.17 -0.72 -22.33
CA GLU A 21 -14.50 -2.02 -22.29
C GLU A 21 -13.24 -1.98 -21.40
N LYS A 22 -12.41 -0.95 -21.57
CA LYS A 22 -11.25 -0.73 -20.71
C LYS A 22 -11.64 -0.48 -19.26
N LEU A 23 -12.69 0.31 -19.04
CA LEU A 23 -13.20 0.60 -17.70
C LEU A 23 -13.68 -0.68 -17.00
N GLN A 24 -14.42 -1.54 -17.69
CA GLN A 24 -14.84 -2.85 -17.19
C GLN A 24 -13.64 -3.74 -16.86
N TYR A 25 -12.61 -3.77 -17.72
CA TYR A 25 -11.37 -4.50 -17.46
C TYR A 25 -10.69 -4.02 -16.17
N TYR A 26 -10.53 -2.70 -15.99
CA TYR A 26 -9.95 -2.13 -14.76
C TYR A 26 -10.77 -2.50 -13.52
N ILE A 27 -12.08 -2.32 -13.59
CA ILE A 27 -12.98 -2.57 -12.46
C ILE A 27 -13.01 -4.05 -12.08
N HIS A 28 -13.24 -4.94 -13.03
CA HIS A 28 -13.43 -6.36 -12.72
C HIS A 28 -12.11 -7.11 -12.54
N LYS A 29 -11.10 -6.86 -13.38
CA LYS A 29 -9.85 -7.64 -13.37
C LYS A 29 -8.78 -7.05 -12.45
N LEU A 30 -8.60 -5.74 -12.49
CA LEU A 30 -7.53 -5.11 -11.73
C LEU A 30 -7.97 -4.67 -10.34
N LEU A 31 -9.16 -4.09 -10.21
CA LEU A 31 -9.73 -3.67 -8.92
C LEU A 31 -10.52 -4.80 -8.23
N CYS A 32 -10.83 -5.90 -8.94
CA CYS A 32 -11.59 -7.04 -8.44
C CYS A 32 -12.95 -6.64 -7.82
N MET A 33 -13.66 -5.72 -8.47
CA MET A 33 -14.98 -5.24 -8.07
C MET A 33 -16.04 -5.85 -8.99
N GLU A 34 -16.26 -7.17 -8.86
CA GLU A 34 -17.17 -7.93 -9.74
C GLU A 34 -18.65 -7.53 -9.59
N GLU A 35 -19.00 -6.88 -8.47
CA GLU A 35 -20.36 -6.41 -8.19
C GLU A 35 -20.70 -5.05 -8.85
N VAL A 36 -19.76 -4.42 -9.54
CA VAL A 36 -19.94 -3.12 -10.20
C VAL A 36 -20.21 -3.31 -11.68
N GLU A 37 -21.32 -2.80 -12.18
CA GLU A 37 -21.72 -2.82 -13.58
C GLU A 37 -21.43 -1.48 -14.25
N VAL A 38 -20.88 -1.48 -15.47
CA VAL A 38 -20.70 -0.27 -16.29
C VAL A 38 -21.80 -0.23 -17.36
N VAL A 39 -22.59 0.82 -17.34
CA VAL A 39 -23.74 1.02 -18.25
C VAL A 39 -23.52 2.26 -19.11
N ILE A 40 -23.89 2.21 -20.37
CA ILE A 40 -23.77 3.33 -21.33
C ILE A 40 -25.16 3.90 -21.60
N GLU A 41 -25.30 5.23 -21.44
CA GLU A 41 -26.53 5.96 -21.76
C GLU A 41 -26.25 7.19 -22.61
N SER A 42 -27.11 7.44 -23.58
CA SER A 42 -27.07 8.70 -24.34
C SER A 42 -27.70 9.83 -23.52
N TYR A 43 -27.07 10.99 -23.51
CA TYR A 43 -27.58 12.16 -22.81
C TYR A 43 -28.97 12.57 -23.33
N ARG A 44 -29.91 12.75 -22.39
CA ARG A 44 -31.28 13.21 -22.67
C ARG A 44 -31.66 14.32 -21.68
N PRO A 45 -31.93 15.58 -22.15
CA PRO A 45 -32.17 16.71 -21.26
C PRO A 45 -33.42 16.63 -20.37
N GLN A 46 -34.30 15.65 -20.59
CA GLN A 46 -35.59 15.52 -19.87
C GLN A 46 -35.68 14.30 -18.93
N LEU A 47 -34.60 13.53 -18.76
CA LEU A 47 -34.62 12.40 -17.86
C LEU A 47 -34.35 12.86 -16.43
N SER A 48 -35.31 12.58 -15.54
CA SER A 48 -35.04 12.66 -14.09
C SER A 48 -34.31 11.39 -13.67
N TYR A 49 -33.03 11.49 -13.40
CA TYR A 49 -32.24 10.39 -12.86
C TYR A 49 -32.57 10.24 -11.37
N THR A 50 -33.04 9.06 -10.98
CA THR A 50 -33.31 8.74 -9.58
C THR A 50 -32.01 8.53 -8.83
N LEU A 51 -31.86 9.19 -7.67
CA LEU A 51 -30.72 9.06 -6.74
C LEU A 51 -30.75 7.66 -6.08
N ASN A 52 -30.18 6.69 -6.76
CA ASN A 52 -29.76 5.41 -6.16
C ASN A 52 -28.26 5.48 -5.84
N SER A 53 -27.70 4.42 -5.30
CA SER A 53 -26.26 4.25 -5.03
C SER A 53 -25.37 4.24 -6.28
N ASP A 54 -25.92 4.62 -7.44
CA ASP A 54 -25.23 4.60 -8.73
C ASP A 54 -24.40 5.86 -8.94
N GLU A 55 -23.25 5.69 -9.62
CA GLU A 55 -22.36 6.80 -9.97
C GLU A 55 -22.55 7.21 -11.41
N PHE A 56 -22.60 8.53 -11.63
CA PHE A 56 -22.85 9.10 -12.95
C PHE A 56 -21.60 9.83 -13.46
N VAL A 57 -21.18 9.50 -14.67
CA VAL A 57 -20.10 10.18 -15.38
C VAL A 57 -20.62 10.68 -16.72
N LEU A 58 -20.58 11.97 -16.94
CA LEU A 58 -20.90 12.57 -18.23
C LEU A 58 -19.62 12.77 -19.04
N LEU A 59 -19.52 12.09 -20.18
CA LEU A 59 -18.55 12.35 -21.23
C LEU A 59 -19.21 13.18 -22.33
N CYS A 60 -18.82 14.44 -22.45
CA CYS A 60 -19.40 15.31 -23.46
C CYS A 60 -18.33 15.95 -24.35
N SER A 61 -18.58 16.00 -25.65
CA SER A 61 -17.71 16.76 -26.55
C SER A 61 -17.73 18.25 -26.18
N THR A 62 -16.58 18.90 -26.17
CA THR A 62 -16.46 20.35 -25.96
C THR A 62 -17.25 21.20 -26.97
N ARG A 63 -17.76 20.58 -28.03
CA ARG A 63 -18.60 21.22 -29.08
C ARG A 63 -20.09 21.01 -28.88
N THR A 64 -20.49 20.24 -27.85
CA THR A 64 -21.91 19.91 -27.60
C THR A 64 -22.45 20.71 -26.44
N LYS A 65 -23.66 21.21 -26.58
CA LYS A 65 -24.38 21.89 -25.50
C LYS A 65 -25.00 20.87 -24.58
N VAL A 66 -24.68 20.95 -23.30
CA VAL A 66 -25.25 20.13 -22.22
C VAL A 66 -25.83 21.06 -21.18
N ASP A 67 -27.08 20.84 -20.79
CA ASP A 67 -27.69 21.59 -19.70
C ASP A 67 -27.29 20.96 -18.36
N GLY A 68 -26.41 21.64 -17.61
CA GLY A 68 -25.91 21.18 -16.33
C GLY A 68 -27.00 21.02 -15.26
N THR A 69 -28.14 21.72 -15.41
CA THR A 69 -29.26 21.60 -14.44
C THR A 69 -30.05 20.31 -14.59
N SER A 70 -29.95 19.65 -15.73
CA SER A 70 -30.62 18.37 -16.02
C SER A 70 -29.79 17.15 -15.59
N LEU A 71 -28.55 17.35 -15.12
CA LEU A 71 -27.67 16.25 -14.70
C LEU A 71 -28.02 15.73 -13.30
N PRO A 72 -27.78 14.44 -13.03
CA PRO A 72 -27.90 13.89 -11.69
C PRO A 72 -27.02 14.67 -10.69
N LYS A 73 -27.51 14.86 -9.48
CA LYS A 73 -26.70 15.47 -8.41
C LYS A 73 -25.46 14.59 -8.16
N GLY A 74 -24.27 15.20 -8.17
CA GLY A 74 -23.00 14.48 -7.99
C GLY A 74 -22.43 13.87 -9.28
N CYS A 75 -23.04 14.12 -10.45
CA CYS A 75 -22.51 13.66 -11.73
C CYS A 75 -21.12 14.24 -12.01
N HIS A 76 -20.16 13.37 -12.33
CA HIS A 76 -18.82 13.76 -12.73
C HIS A 76 -18.80 14.17 -14.21
N VAL A 77 -18.54 15.43 -14.48
CA VAL A 77 -18.49 15.93 -15.86
C VAL A 77 -17.06 15.95 -16.36
N ILE A 78 -16.82 15.32 -17.51
CA ILE A 78 -15.53 15.26 -18.20
C ILE A 78 -15.75 15.74 -19.65
N PRO A 79 -15.46 17.01 -19.96
CA PRO A 79 -15.48 17.49 -21.32
C PRO A 79 -14.33 16.87 -22.12
N VAL A 80 -14.60 16.38 -23.32
CA VAL A 80 -13.62 15.75 -24.22
C VAL A 80 -13.44 16.61 -25.46
N SER A 81 -12.21 17.05 -25.70
CA SER A 81 -11.80 17.76 -26.92
C SER A 81 -11.04 16.81 -27.86
N PHE A 82 -11.34 16.91 -29.13
CA PHE A 82 -10.61 16.22 -30.21
C PHE A 82 -9.65 17.16 -30.94
N ASP A 83 -9.38 18.32 -30.36
CA ASP A 83 -8.55 19.36 -30.94
C ASP A 83 -7.71 20.02 -29.84
N GLU A 84 -6.40 20.09 -30.02
CA GLU A 84 -5.47 20.72 -29.07
C GLU A 84 -5.73 22.22 -28.84
N LYS A 85 -6.40 22.88 -29.80
CA LYS A 85 -6.70 24.32 -29.77
C LYS A 85 -8.18 24.59 -29.51
N THR A 86 -8.75 23.90 -28.53
CA THR A 86 -10.17 24.13 -28.17
C THR A 86 -10.37 25.54 -27.63
N ASP A 87 -11.25 26.31 -28.28
CA ASP A 87 -11.68 27.60 -27.77
C ASP A 87 -12.74 27.41 -26.67
N CYS A 88 -12.32 27.55 -25.40
CA CYS A 88 -13.20 27.42 -24.24
C CYS A 88 -14.42 28.35 -24.25
N LYS A 89 -14.40 29.42 -25.04
CA LYS A 89 -15.56 30.34 -25.21
C LYS A 89 -16.73 29.71 -25.96
N LYS A 90 -16.51 28.61 -26.65
CA LYS A 90 -17.56 27.84 -27.37
C LYS A 90 -18.22 26.76 -26.53
N ILE A 91 -17.67 26.49 -25.35
CA ILE A 91 -18.23 25.52 -24.41
C ILE A 91 -19.40 26.17 -23.66
N ASP A 92 -20.40 25.36 -23.30
CA ASP A 92 -21.53 25.83 -22.48
C ASP A 92 -21.03 26.53 -21.21
N SER A 93 -21.69 27.61 -20.80
CA SER A 93 -21.27 28.44 -19.67
C SER A 93 -21.15 27.66 -18.36
N SER A 94 -21.95 26.61 -18.18
CA SER A 94 -21.89 25.71 -17.03
C SER A 94 -20.62 24.83 -16.99
N LEU A 95 -19.96 24.64 -18.14
CA LEU A 95 -18.78 23.78 -18.30
C LEU A 95 -17.48 24.59 -18.51
N GLN A 96 -17.56 25.91 -18.68
CA GLN A 96 -16.41 26.79 -18.99
C GLN A 96 -15.29 26.75 -17.95
N ASN A 97 -15.60 26.42 -16.70
CA ASN A 97 -14.66 26.34 -15.59
C ASN A 97 -14.14 24.90 -15.36
N ILE A 98 -14.58 23.92 -16.17
CA ILE A 98 -14.16 22.52 -16.05
C ILE A 98 -13.03 22.26 -17.05
N ASN A 99 -11.90 21.75 -16.56
CA ASN A 99 -10.80 21.35 -17.42
C ASN A 99 -11.24 20.20 -18.34
N TYR A 100 -10.88 20.27 -19.61
CA TYR A 100 -11.23 19.25 -20.60
C TYR A 100 -10.08 18.26 -20.83
N PHE A 101 -10.46 17.04 -21.24
CA PHE A 101 -9.54 16.00 -21.68
C PHE A 101 -9.29 16.12 -23.18
N VAL A 102 -8.03 16.09 -23.62
CA VAL A 102 -7.69 16.07 -25.06
C VAL A 102 -7.56 14.62 -25.51
N TYR A 103 -8.43 14.20 -26.43
CA TYR A 103 -8.42 12.88 -27.02
C TYR A 103 -7.69 12.90 -28.35
N ASP A 104 -6.52 12.24 -28.42
CA ASP A 104 -5.72 12.14 -29.63
C ASP A 104 -6.22 10.99 -30.51
N ASN A 105 -6.80 11.32 -31.65
CA ASN A 105 -7.30 10.35 -32.63
C ASN A 105 -6.20 9.57 -33.35
N THR A 106 -4.95 10.03 -33.29
CA THR A 106 -3.80 9.31 -33.87
C THR A 106 -3.32 8.18 -32.98
N GLU A 107 -3.53 8.31 -31.64
CA GLU A 107 -3.20 7.32 -30.62
C GLU A 107 -4.46 6.86 -29.85
N LYS A 108 -5.52 6.46 -30.56
CA LYS A 108 -6.85 6.14 -29.99
C LYS A 108 -6.79 5.23 -28.74
N SER A 109 -6.06 4.12 -28.82
CA SER A 109 -6.01 3.15 -27.70
C SER A 109 -5.36 3.74 -26.45
N LYS A 110 -4.33 4.58 -26.61
CA LYS A 110 -3.68 5.29 -25.49
C LYS A 110 -4.62 6.35 -24.90
N SER A 111 -5.28 7.12 -25.75
CA SER A 111 -6.24 8.13 -25.32
C SER A 111 -7.42 7.54 -24.57
N SER A 112 -7.93 6.39 -25.00
CA SER A 112 -9.01 5.68 -24.29
C SER A 112 -8.56 5.16 -22.92
N ILE A 113 -7.33 4.65 -22.80
CA ILE A 113 -6.76 4.23 -21.50
C ILE A 113 -6.66 5.45 -20.57
N LEU A 114 -6.10 6.56 -21.03
CA LEU A 114 -5.95 7.77 -20.23
C LEU A 114 -7.31 8.34 -19.81
N LEU A 115 -8.31 8.33 -20.71
CA LEU A 115 -9.67 8.77 -20.38
C LEU A 115 -10.32 7.86 -19.34
N CYS A 116 -10.15 6.54 -19.48
CA CYS A 116 -10.59 5.56 -18.49
C CYS A 116 -10.01 5.87 -17.10
N GLU A 117 -8.73 6.18 -17.01
CA GLU A 117 -8.09 6.52 -15.74
C GLU A 117 -8.57 7.85 -15.16
N VAL A 118 -8.86 8.84 -16.00
CA VAL A 118 -9.51 10.08 -15.55
C VAL A 118 -10.88 9.78 -14.94
N ILE A 119 -11.67 8.89 -15.57
CA ILE A 119 -12.95 8.43 -15.01
C ILE A 119 -12.75 7.76 -13.66
N LEU A 120 -11.86 6.77 -13.57
CA LEU A 120 -11.58 6.04 -12.33
C LEU A 120 -11.09 6.96 -11.22
N SER A 121 -10.26 7.95 -11.57
CA SER A 121 -9.80 8.97 -10.63
C SER A 121 -10.94 9.87 -10.15
N LYS A 122 -11.83 10.29 -11.03
CA LYS A 122 -13.01 11.09 -10.65
C LYS A 122 -13.94 10.31 -9.72
N LEU A 123 -14.08 9.03 -9.96
CA LEU A 123 -14.82 8.09 -9.10
C LEU A 123 -14.07 7.74 -7.80
N GLY A 124 -12.86 8.23 -7.59
CA GLY A 124 -12.05 7.91 -6.41
C GLY A 124 -11.54 6.47 -6.37
N LEU A 125 -11.62 5.74 -7.47
CA LEU A 125 -11.20 4.33 -7.59
C LEU A 125 -9.70 4.18 -7.83
N ILE A 126 -9.04 5.19 -8.37
CA ILE A 126 -7.58 5.27 -8.48
C ILE A 126 -7.13 6.72 -8.21
N LYS A 127 -5.86 6.90 -7.88
CA LYS A 127 -5.26 8.24 -7.72
C LYS A 127 -4.82 8.80 -9.07
N ASN A 128 -5.09 10.05 -9.31
CA ASN A 128 -4.76 10.68 -10.59
C ASN A 128 -3.25 10.89 -10.79
N ALA A 129 -2.49 10.94 -9.69
CA ALA A 129 -1.06 11.14 -9.77
C ALA A 129 -0.35 9.82 -10.06
N ARG A 130 0.23 9.70 -11.24
CA ARG A 130 1.14 8.62 -11.66
C ARG A 130 2.55 8.99 -11.23
N LYS A 131 2.86 8.84 -9.94
CA LYS A 131 4.15 9.24 -9.39
C LYS A 131 5.12 8.07 -9.34
N VAL A 132 6.31 8.26 -9.91
CA VAL A 132 7.42 7.31 -9.89
C VAL A 132 8.64 7.97 -9.26
N PHE A 133 9.19 7.35 -8.23
CA PHE A 133 10.47 7.72 -7.66
C PHE A 133 11.57 6.84 -8.27
N ILE A 134 12.62 7.43 -8.81
CA ILE A 134 13.77 6.70 -9.36
C ILE A 134 14.93 6.76 -8.36
N SER A 135 15.29 5.61 -7.80
CA SER A 135 16.46 5.42 -6.94
C SER A 135 17.61 4.85 -7.75
N TYR A 136 18.77 5.51 -7.69
CA TYR A 136 19.93 5.15 -8.48
C TYR A 136 21.24 5.57 -7.85
N LYS A 137 22.34 4.90 -8.20
CA LYS A 137 23.68 5.33 -7.80
C LYS A 137 24.25 6.30 -8.83
N ARG A 138 24.41 7.58 -8.43
CA ARG A 138 24.81 8.68 -9.32
C ARG A 138 26.09 8.40 -10.13
N SER A 139 27.08 7.73 -9.52
CA SER A 139 28.35 7.42 -10.19
C SER A 139 28.26 6.37 -11.29
N GLU A 140 27.16 5.57 -11.34
CA GLU A 140 27.06 4.41 -12.24
C GLU A 140 25.89 4.52 -13.22
N THR A 141 24.78 5.11 -12.81
CA THR A 141 23.51 4.98 -13.55
C THR A 141 22.81 6.30 -13.84
N SER A 142 23.51 7.43 -13.77
CA SER A 142 22.92 8.76 -14.04
C SER A 142 22.32 8.88 -15.44
N ASN A 143 23.01 8.37 -16.47
CA ASN A 143 22.53 8.45 -17.86
C ASN A 143 21.27 7.59 -18.05
N LEU A 144 21.27 6.39 -17.50
CA LEU A 144 20.11 5.52 -17.54
C LEU A 144 18.92 6.13 -16.79
N ALA A 145 19.15 6.69 -15.60
CA ALA A 145 18.10 7.35 -14.81
C ALA A 145 17.43 8.47 -15.60
N GLU A 146 18.22 9.32 -16.26
CA GLU A 146 17.69 10.40 -17.08
C GLU A 146 16.98 9.89 -18.35
N SER A 147 17.48 8.81 -18.97
CA SER A 147 16.81 8.15 -20.09
C SER A 147 15.44 7.59 -19.68
N VAL A 148 15.38 6.87 -18.57
CA VAL A 148 14.13 6.31 -18.02
C VAL A 148 13.17 7.43 -17.62
N ARG A 149 13.66 8.49 -16.97
CA ARG A 149 12.85 9.65 -16.60
C ARG A 149 12.20 10.28 -17.83
N LYS A 150 12.96 10.53 -18.88
CA LYS A 150 12.46 11.11 -20.13
C LYS A 150 11.36 10.26 -20.77
N GLU A 151 11.55 8.95 -20.80
CA GLU A 151 10.57 8.02 -21.35
C GLU A 151 9.28 7.98 -20.51
N LEU A 152 9.39 7.97 -19.20
CA LEU A 152 8.22 7.99 -18.31
C LEU A 152 7.45 9.32 -18.37
N LEU A 153 8.16 10.46 -18.44
CA LEU A 153 7.53 11.77 -18.63
C LEU A 153 6.75 11.84 -19.95
N SER A 154 7.28 11.25 -21.04
CA SER A 154 6.59 11.21 -22.33
C SER A 154 5.32 10.37 -22.31
N GLU A 155 5.19 9.45 -21.33
CA GLU A 155 3.99 8.61 -21.11
C GLU A 155 3.06 9.17 -20.03
N GLY A 156 3.28 10.41 -19.59
CA GLY A 156 2.40 11.11 -18.64
C GLY A 156 2.62 10.77 -17.17
N TYR A 157 3.75 10.17 -16.80
CA TYR A 157 4.13 9.97 -15.40
C TYR A 157 4.74 11.23 -14.82
N SER A 158 4.51 11.48 -13.54
CA SER A 158 5.29 12.43 -12.74
C SER A 158 6.48 11.66 -12.15
N VAL A 159 7.69 12.08 -12.46
CA VAL A 159 8.90 11.36 -12.09
C VAL A 159 9.75 12.22 -11.17
N PHE A 160 10.04 11.72 -9.98
CA PHE A 160 10.99 12.32 -9.06
C PHE A 160 12.38 11.70 -9.26
N LEU A 161 13.36 12.55 -9.49
CA LEU A 161 14.77 12.20 -9.60
C LEU A 161 15.58 13.12 -8.68
N ASP A 162 16.19 12.59 -7.63
CA ASP A 162 16.79 13.31 -6.50
C ASP A 162 17.75 14.46 -6.85
N LYS A 163 18.35 14.42 -8.05
CA LYS A 163 19.32 15.42 -8.49
C LYS A 163 18.71 16.78 -8.81
N ASN A 164 17.47 16.80 -9.31
CA ASN A 164 16.87 17.99 -9.93
C ASN A 164 15.63 18.51 -9.18
N ASP A 165 15.06 17.70 -8.30
CA ASP A 165 13.72 17.92 -7.77
C ASP A 165 13.70 18.31 -6.29
N ILE A 166 14.88 18.57 -5.69
CA ILE A 166 15.01 18.99 -4.28
C ILE A 166 15.35 20.47 -4.19
N ASP A 167 14.52 21.22 -3.46
CA ASP A 167 14.71 22.64 -3.24
C ASP A 167 15.94 22.93 -2.37
N VAL A 168 16.66 24.00 -2.71
CA VAL A 168 17.83 24.47 -1.95
C VAL A 168 17.38 24.94 -0.56
N GLY A 169 17.99 24.35 0.47
CA GLY A 169 17.74 24.76 1.87
C GLY A 169 16.76 23.86 2.63
N THR A 170 16.24 22.81 2.01
CA THR A 170 15.39 21.80 2.68
C THR A 170 16.23 20.67 3.30
N ASP A 171 15.68 19.96 4.28
CA ASP A 171 16.26 18.69 4.76
C ASP A 171 16.14 17.64 3.64
N PHE A 172 17.26 17.41 2.96
CA PHE A 172 17.37 16.50 1.83
C PHE A 172 16.77 15.10 2.08
N MET A 173 17.04 14.53 3.26
CA MET A 173 16.53 13.18 3.57
C MET A 173 15.03 13.17 3.90
N GLN A 174 14.52 14.26 4.43
CA GLN A 174 13.10 14.39 4.71
C GLN A 174 12.31 14.51 3.42
N GLU A 175 12.78 15.34 2.48
CA GLU A 175 12.15 15.52 1.17
C GLU A 175 12.12 14.22 0.35
N ILE A 176 13.23 13.46 0.36
CA ILE A 176 13.28 12.12 -0.27
C ILE A 176 12.23 11.20 0.34
N ARG A 177 12.09 11.14 1.66
CA ARG A 177 11.09 10.30 2.33
C ARG A 177 9.67 10.68 1.94
N TYR A 178 9.37 11.98 1.85
CA TYR A 178 8.07 12.47 1.39
C TYR A 178 7.81 12.07 -0.05
N SER A 179 8.76 12.31 -0.95
CA SER A 179 8.62 11.98 -2.36
C SER A 179 8.41 10.48 -2.59
N ILE A 180 9.10 9.62 -1.83
CA ILE A 180 8.90 8.17 -1.88
C ILE A 180 7.49 7.81 -1.38
N ALA A 181 7.07 8.32 -0.22
CA ALA A 181 5.77 7.98 0.35
C ALA A 181 4.59 8.47 -0.52
N GLU A 182 4.77 9.57 -1.24
CA GLU A 182 3.80 10.08 -2.21
C GLU A 182 3.79 9.32 -3.55
N SER A 183 4.84 8.56 -3.83
CA SER A 183 4.95 7.81 -5.08
C SER A 183 4.09 6.55 -5.05
N ASP A 184 3.63 6.13 -6.23
CA ASP A 184 2.99 4.83 -6.42
C ASP A 184 4.05 3.75 -6.62
N ILE A 185 5.15 4.11 -7.28
CA ILE A 185 6.24 3.21 -7.66
C ILE A 185 7.58 3.76 -7.17
N PHE A 186 8.36 2.88 -6.58
CA PHE A 186 9.78 3.04 -6.36
C PHE A 186 10.53 2.22 -7.40
N LEU A 187 11.16 2.91 -8.35
CA LEU A 187 11.93 2.29 -9.42
C LEU A 187 13.41 2.27 -9.06
N MET A 188 13.93 1.09 -8.77
CA MET A 188 15.31 0.87 -8.40
C MET A 188 16.18 0.55 -9.63
N LEU A 189 17.21 1.33 -9.87
CA LEU A 189 18.23 1.02 -10.88
C LEU A 189 19.37 0.24 -10.21
N ASN A 190 19.29 -1.08 -10.26
CA ASN A 190 20.22 -1.99 -9.59
C ASN A 190 21.51 -2.15 -10.40
N SER A 191 22.57 -1.49 -9.92
CA SER A 191 23.96 -1.60 -10.42
C SER A 191 24.81 -2.46 -9.48
N GLU A 192 26.04 -2.79 -9.86
CA GLU A 192 26.93 -3.66 -9.07
C GLU A 192 27.17 -3.14 -7.66
N THR A 193 27.28 -1.82 -7.51
CA THR A 193 27.60 -1.21 -6.22
C THR A 193 26.44 -0.36 -5.66
N TYR A 194 25.20 -0.59 -6.10
CA TYR A 194 24.01 0.13 -5.62
C TYR A 194 23.92 0.11 -4.08
N TYR A 195 24.18 -1.06 -3.48
CA TYR A 195 24.11 -1.26 -2.03
C TYR A 195 25.29 -0.69 -1.24
N ASP A 196 26.34 -0.20 -1.89
CA ASP A 196 27.45 0.45 -1.19
C ASP A 196 27.08 1.87 -0.74
N SER A 197 26.07 2.47 -1.35
CA SER A 197 25.59 3.79 -1.01
C SER A 197 24.65 3.75 0.21
N ILE A 198 24.95 4.55 1.22
CA ILE A 198 24.07 4.73 2.37
C ILE A 198 22.75 5.41 1.99
N TYR A 199 22.76 6.27 0.96
CA TYR A 199 21.57 6.98 0.51
C TYR A 199 20.59 6.04 -0.19
N THR A 200 21.04 5.20 -1.13
CA THR A 200 20.17 4.23 -1.81
C THR A 200 19.58 3.20 -0.84
N LYS A 201 20.35 2.80 0.19
CA LYS A 201 19.83 1.97 1.29
C LYS A 201 18.70 2.66 2.05
N LYS A 202 18.87 3.95 2.41
CA LYS A 202 17.84 4.72 3.12
C LYS A 202 16.60 4.97 2.26
N GLU A 203 16.75 5.14 0.95
CA GLU A 203 15.64 5.26 0.01
C GLU A 203 14.85 3.97 -0.09
N LEU A 204 15.53 2.84 -0.25
CA LEU A 204 14.90 1.51 -0.27
C LEU A 204 14.16 1.23 1.05
N TYR A 205 14.76 1.59 2.17
CA TYR A 205 14.12 1.50 3.48
C TYR A 205 12.85 2.33 3.56
N ALA A 206 12.88 3.58 3.11
CA ALA A 206 11.70 4.44 3.07
C ALA A 206 10.61 3.86 2.17
N ALA A 207 10.96 3.24 1.04
CA ALA A 207 10.03 2.54 0.17
C ALA A 207 9.37 1.34 0.85
N CYS A 208 10.16 0.54 1.58
CA CYS A 208 9.64 -0.59 2.36
C CYS A 208 8.65 -0.14 3.43
N ILE A 209 8.97 0.91 4.19
CA ILE A 209 8.05 1.47 5.21
C ILE A 209 6.74 1.94 4.58
N SER A 210 6.84 2.73 3.51
CA SER A 210 5.68 3.35 2.87
C SER A 210 4.82 2.34 2.12
N GLY A 211 5.31 1.11 1.95
CA GLY A 211 4.59 0.07 1.20
C GLY A 211 4.26 0.52 -0.22
N VAL A 212 5.17 1.26 -0.87
CA VAL A 212 5.08 1.58 -2.29
C VAL A 212 5.52 0.38 -3.12
N ALA A 213 5.05 0.28 -4.34
CA ALA A 213 5.43 -0.83 -5.21
C ALA A 213 6.89 -0.65 -5.68
N ILE A 214 7.72 -1.67 -5.44
CA ILE A 214 9.14 -1.64 -5.81
C ILE A 214 9.32 -2.45 -7.10
N ILE A 215 9.90 -1.81 -8.12
CA ILE A 215 10.28 -2.44 -9.40
C ILE A 215 11.78 -2.27 -9.58
N VAL A 216 12.47 -3.31 -10.02
CA VAL A 216 13.92 -3.32 -10.20
C VAL A 216 14.27 -3.35 -11.69
N LEU A 217 14.99 -2.34 -12.15
CA LEU A 217 15.72 -2.40 -13.42
C LEU A 217 17.15 -2.85 -13.12
N SER A 218 17.52 -4.07 -13.53
CA SER A 218 18.80 -4.66 -13.18
C SER A 218 19.76 -4.68 -14.36
N MET A 219 20.96 -4.15 -14.14
CA MET A 219 22.10 -4.19 -15.03
C MET A 219 23.08 -5.32 -14.69
N THR A 220 22.89 -5.97 -13.58
CA THR A 220 23.77 -7.03 -13.07
C THR A 220 22.99 -8.31 -12.81
N ASP A 221 23.68 -9.45 -12.92
CA ASP A 221 23.11 -10.74 -12.51
C ASP A 221 23.16 -10.94 -10.99
N ALA A 222 24.04 -10.21 -10.31
CA ALA A 222 24.12 -10.19 -8.87
C ALA A 222 22.94 -9.40 -8.30
N LEU A 223 21.89 -10.11 -7.92
CA LEU A 223 20.83 -9.53 -7.10
C LEU A 223 21.25 -9.69 -5.64
N ALA A 224 21.25 -8.59 -4.89
CA ALA A 224 21.36 -8.71 -3.46
C ALA A 224 20.21 -9.60 -2.96
N HIS A 225 20.53 -10.47 -2.02
CA HIS A 225 19.60 -11.47 -1.48
C HIS A 225 18.26 -10.87 -0.99
N ASP A 226 18.23 -9.58 -0.76
CA ASP A 226 17.11 -8.83 -0.21
C ASP A 226 16.03 -8.44 -1.22
N LEU A 227 16.34 -8.54 -2.52
CA LEU A 227 15.45 -8.13 -3.61
C LEU A 227 14.62 -9.26 -4.23
N CYS A 228 14.72 -10.46 -3.72
CA CYS A 228 13.89 -11.55 -4.23
C CYS A 228 12.41 -11.30 -3.88
N GLY A 229 11.51 -11.62 -4.80
CA GLY A 229 10.08 -11.32 -4.66
C GLY A 229 9.67 -9.98 -5.29
N LEU A 230 10.60 -9.20 -5.82
CA LEU A 230 10.31 -7.97 -6.54
C LEU A 230 10.27 -8.22 -8.06
N PRO A 231 9.43 -7.50 -8.82
CA PRO A 231 9.47 -7.50 -10.28
C PRO A 231 10.84 -7.02 -10.76
N ILE A 232 11.55 -7.87 -11.51
CA ILE A 232 12.87 -7.55 -12.03
C ILE A 232 12.83 -7.50 -13.55
N ILE A 233 13.25 -6.39 -14.11
CA ILE A 233 13.42 -6.19 -15.53
C ILE A 233 14.92 -6.07 -15.81
N ARG A 234 15.47 -7.06 -16.50
CA ARG A 234 16.86 -6.99 -16.95
C ARG A 234 16.98 -6.06 -18.13
N ILE A 235 17.95 -5.17 -18.07
CA ILE A 235 18.28 -4.23 -19.12
C ILE A 235 19.64 -4.56 -19.72
N SER A 236 19.75 -4.32 -21.02
CA SER A 236 20.90 -4.73 -21.81
C SER A 236 21.90 -3.60 -22.05
N GLU A 237 21.52 -2.35 -21.81
CA GLU A 237 22.38 -1.17 -21.95
C GLU A 237 22.40 -0.37 -20.66
N THR A 238 23.54 0.22 -20.32
CA THR A 238 23.76 0.92 -19.05
C THR A 238 23.42 2.41 -19.09
N ASP A 239 23.18 2.94 -20.28
CA ASP A 239 22.97 4.37 -20.53
C ASP A 239 21.56 4.71 -21.03
N ARG A 240 20.80 3.73 -21.52
CA ARG A 240 19.44 3.94 -22.03
C ARG A 240 18.56 2.69 -21.92
N ILE A 241 17.24 2.92 -21.86
CA ILE A 241 16.24 1.85 -21.93
C ILE A 241 15.80 1.60 -23.38
N LYS A 242 15.74 0.33 -23.80
CA LYS A 242 15.27 -0.06 -25.13
C LYS A 242 13.75 -0.10 -25.24
N PRO A 243 13.17 0.03 -26.45
CA PRO A 243 11.70 0.03 -26.63
C PRO A 243 10.98 -1.21 -26.07
N LYS A 244 11.62 -2.40 -26.13
CA LYS A 244 11.05 -3.64 -25.57
C LYS A 244 11.05 -3.60 -24.03
N GLU A 245 12.13 -3.12 -23.44
CA GLU A 245 12.29 -2.97 -21.99
C GLU A 245 11.35 -1.89 -21.45
N LYS A 246 11.22 -0.75 -22.17
CA LYS A 246 10.24 0.30 -21.88
C LYS A 246 8.81 -0.26 -21.83
N ARG A 247 8.37 -0.99 -22.85
CA ARG A 247 7.02 -1.57 -22.88
C ARG A 247 6.76 -2.51 -21.69
N ARG A 248 7.76 -3.32 -21.33
CA ARG A 248 7.67 -4.19 -20.16
C ARG A 248 7.59 -3.38 -18.86
N LEU A 249 8.42 -2.33 -18.73
CA LEU A 249 8.42 -1.44 -17.57
C LEU A 249 7.07 -0.77 -17.38
N LEU A 250 6.47 -0.21 -18.43
CA LEU A 250 5.16 0.43 -18.37
C LEU A 250 4.06 -0.54 -17.93
N ALA A 251 4.07 -1.75 -18.47
CA ALA A 251 3.11 -2.79 -18.07
C ALA A 251 3.26 -3.17 -16.59
N GLU A 252 4.49 -3.35 -16.10
CA GLU A 252 4.74 -3.65 -14.68
C GLU A 252 4.35 -2.49 -13.76
N ILE A 253 4.61 -1.24 -14.16
CA ILE A 253 4.20 -0.05 -13.40
C ILE A 253 2.67 -0.02 -13.24
N GLU A 254 1.89 -0.19 -14.30
CA GLU A 254 0.43 -0.13 -14.22
C GLU A 254 -0.15 -1.29 -13.41
N ASN A 255 0.37 -2.50 -13.59
CA ASN A 255 -0.02 -3.65 -12.77
C ASN A 255 0.25 -3.41 -11.28
N ALA A 256 1.45 -2.94 -10.94
CA ALA A 256 1.86 -2.70 -9.57
C ALA A 256 1.06 -1.55 -8.93
N ARG A 257 0.82 -0.45 -9.65
CA ARG A 257 -0.04 0.65 -9.22
C ARG A 257 -1.43 0.18 -8.85
N THR A 258 -2.09 -0.49 -9.79
CA THR A 258 -3.47 -0.95 -9.61
C THR A 258 -3.59 -1.92 -8.45
N LYS A 259 -2.63 -2.85 -8.33
CA LYS A 259 -2.57 -3.80 -7.23
C LYS A 259 -2.38 -3.11 -5.87
N LEU A 260 -1.47 -2.14 -5.79
CA LEU A 260 -1.24 -1.34 -4.58
C LEU A 260 -2.52 -0.66 -4.11
N TRP A 261 -3.24 -0.02 -5.02
CA TRP A 261 -4.50 0.66 -4.71
C TRP A 261 -5.55 -0.29 -4.19
N ARG A 262 -5.75 -1.42 -4.86
CA ARG A 262 -6.68 -2.47 -4.43
C ARG A 262 -6.38 -2.94 -3.01
N LEU A 263 -5.12 -3.22 -2.70
CA LEU A 263 -4.71 -3.72 -1.38
C LEU A 263 -4.95 -2.67 -0.28
N ARG A 264 -4.59 -1.42 -0.52
CA ARG A 264 -4.84 -0.32 0.42
C ARG A 264 -6.33 -0.10 0.64
N HIS A 265 -7.12 -0.10 -0.43
CA HIS A 265 -8.57 0.01 -0.34
C HIS A 265 -9.20 -1.16 0.43
N ASN A 266 -8.78 -2.39 0.15
CA ASN A 266 -9.28 -3.57 0.86
C ASN A 266 -8.93 -3.53 2.35
N ARG A 267 -7.75 -3.05 2.72
CA ARG A 267 -7.36 -2.88 4.13
C ARG A 267 -8.25 -1.88 4.85
N LEU A 268 -8.52 -0.72 4.25
CA LEU A 268 -9.47 0.25 4.78
C LEU A 268 -10.88 -0.36 4.94
N ASN A 269 -11.36 -1.07 3.92
CA ASN A 269 -12.66 -1.73 3.96
C ASN A 269 -12.77 -2.78 5.07
N ARG A 270 -11.74 -3.63 5.28
CA ARG A 270 -11.72 -4.60 6.38
C ARG A 270 -11.92 -3.91 7.74
N LYS A 271 -11.30 -2.74 7.93
CA LYS A 271 -11.47 -1.94 9.15
C LYS A 271 -12.88 -1.40 9.28
N LEU A 272 -13.42 -0.85 8.20
CA LEU A 272 -14.76 -0.26 8.20
C LEU A 272 -15.86 -1.31 8.39
N GLN A 273 -15.66 -2.54 7.91
CA GLN A 273 -16.60 -3.66 8.14
C GLN A 273 -16.82 -3.97 9.63
N MET A 274 -15.86 -3.65 10.49
CA MET A 274 -15.99 -3.84 11.93
C MET A 274 -17.05 -2.91 12.55
N PHE A 275 -17.43 -1.82 11.90
CA PHE A 275 -18.52 -0.94 12.33
C PHE A 275 -19.94 -1.48 12.03
N GLY A 276 -20.08 -2.61 11.35
CA GLY A 276 -21.37 -3.26 11.06
C GLY A 276 -21.81 -3.08 9.61
N THR A 277 -23.13 -3.19 9.38
CA THR A 277 -23.71 -3.05 8.04
C THR A 277 -23.67 -1.60 7.56
N TYR A 278 -23.14 -1.37 6.38
CA TYR A 278 -23.05 -0.08 5.73
C TYR A 278 -23.50 -0.16 4.27
N GLU A 279 -24.07 0.92 3.79
CA GLU A 279 -24.28 1.11 2.35
C GLU A 279 -22.99 1.65 1.75
N LYS A 280 -22.36 0.86 0.89
CA LYS A 280 -21.14 1.23 0.21
C LYS A 280 -21.50 1.93 -1.10
N THR A 281 -21.15 3.21 -1.19
CA THR A 281 -21.07 3.90 -2.49
C THR A 281 -19.65 3.75 -3.04
N ILE A 282 -19.47 4.02 -4.34
CA ILE A 282 -18.13 4.01 -4.95
C ILE A 282 -17.22 5.07 -4.33
N GLN A 283 -17.78 6.19 -3.87
CA GLN A 283 -17.04 7.35 -3.36
C GLN A 283 -16.98 7.42 -1.83
N GLY A 284 -17.82 6.70 -1.13
CA GLY A 284 -17.89 6.79 0.31
C GLY A 284 -18.64 5.64 0.95
N ILE A 285 -18.58 5.60 2.27
CA ILE A 285 -19.26 4.59 3.07
C ILE A 285 -20.19 5.29 4.04
N TYR A 286 -21.47 4.98 3.92
CA TYR A 286 -22.48 5.40 4.90
C TYR A 286 -22.61 4.29 5.93
N ILE A 287 -22.34 4.61 7.20
CA ILE A 287 -22.53 3.67 8.30
C ILE A 287 -23.81 4.05 9.04
N PRO A 288 -24.89 3.28 8.91
CA PRO A 288 -26.01 3.38 9.82
C PRO A 288 -25.59 2.80 11.17
N SER A 289 -25.03 3.64 12.02
CA SER A 289 -24.60 3.22 13.35
C SER A 289 -25.79 3.07 14.27
N LYS A 290 -25.91 1.91 14.92
CA LYS A 290 -26.84 1.72 16.04
C LYS A 290 -26.42 2.52 17.29
N SER A 291 -25.14 2.86 17.42
CA SER A 291 -24.56 3.61 18.53
C SER A 291 -24.50 5.12 18.29
N ILE A 292 -24.52 5.56 17.03
CA ILE A 292 -24.50 6.97 16.66
C ILE A 292 -25.84 7.31 16.01
N LYS A 293 -26.68 8.01 16.72
CA LYS A 293 -28.06 8.33 16.30
C LYS A 293 -28.20 9.20 15.04
N ASN A 294 -27.08 9.62 14.44
CA ASN A 294 -27.01 10.45 13.25
C ASN A 294 -26.29 9.70 12.13
N HIS A 295 -26.76 9.80 10.90
CA HIS A 295 -26.10 9.24 9.73
C HIS A 295 -24.72 9.86 9.54
N ASN A 296 -23.67 9.06 9.70
CA ASN A 296 -22.30 9.50 9.49
C ASN A 296 -21.81 8.99 8.14
N SER A 297 -21.31 9.89 7.34
CA SER A 297 -20.61 9.54 6.11
C SER A 297 -19.13 9.34 6.40
N ILE A 298 -18.58 8.22 5.98
CA ILE A 298 -17.14 7.94 6.07
C ILE A 298 -16.58 7.81 4.66
N PHE A 299 -15.58 8.63 4.36
CA PHE A 299 -14.87 8.62 3.10
C PHE A 299 -13.52 7.93 3.26
N PRO A 300 -13.32 6.74 2.69
CA PRO A 300 -12.02 6.10 2.69
C PRO A 300 -11.06 6.85 1.78
N ILE A 301 -9.94 7.28 2.34
CA ILE A 301 -8.85 7.91 1.60
C ILE A 301 -7.72 6.91 1.48
N VAL A 302 -7.41 6.52 0.25
CA VAL A 302 -6.34 5.58 -0.03
C VAL A 302 -5.02 6.33 -0.18
N GLY A 303 -4.02 5.93 0.60
CA GLY A 303 -2.71 6.57 0.65
C GLY A 303 -2.69 7.81 1.54
N ILE A 304 -1.85 8.79 1.17
CA ILE A 304 -1.71 10.04 1.93
C ILE A 304 -2.90 10.95 1.64
N PRO A 305 -3.62 11.41 2.67
CA PRO A 305 -4.66 12.41 2.50
C PRO A 305 -4.11 13.72 1.92
N THR A 306 -4.84 14.29 0.99
CA THR A 306 -4.48 15.55 0.33
C THR A 306 -5.61 16.57 0.45
N THR A 307 -5.31 17.84 0.23
CA THR A 307 -6.33 18.89 0.17
C THR A 307 -7.41 18.62 -0.87
N LEU A 308 -7.06 17.93 -1.97
CA LEU A 308 -8.02 17.51 -3.00
C LEU A 308 -9.02 16.47 -2.49
N ASP A 309 -8.59 15.54 -1.65
CA ASP A 309 -9.49 14.56 -1.05
C ASP A 309 -10.54 15.26 -0.18
N PHE A 310 -10.12 16.23 0.63
CA PHE A 310 -11.02 17.02 1.46
C PHE A 310 -11.94 17.95 0.65
N GLN A 311 -11.45 18.51 -0.45
CA GLN A 311 -12.30 19.29 -1.37
C GLN A 311 -13.39 18.42 -1.99
N ARG A 312 -13.08 17.17 -2.38
CA ARG A 312 -14.07 16.20 -2.87
C ARG A 312 -15.11 15.85 -1.80
N ILE A 313 -14.67 15.61 -0.57
CA ILE A 313 -15.57 15.36 0.56
C ILE A 313 -16.52 16.57 0.73
N LYS A 314 -16.01 17.80 0.66
CA LYS A 314 -16.83 19.01 0.74
C LYS A 314 -17.83 19.13 -0.42
N GLN A 315 -17.44 18.82 -1.63
CA GLN A 315 -18.32 18.89 -2.81
C GLN A 315 -19.48 17.88 -2.74
N ASN A 316 -19.22 16.70 -2.17
CA ASN A 316 -20.20 15.63 -2.07
C ASN A 316 -21.12 15.73 -0.85
N ASN A 317 -20.83 16.64 0.08
CA ASN A 317 -21.65 16.89 1.25
C ASN A 317 -22.09 18.35 1.27
N ASP A 318 -23.39 18.58 1.52
CA ASP A 318 -23.92 19.92 1.69
C ASP A 318 -23.58 20.45 3.08
N PHE A 319 -22.42 21.11 3.18
CA PHE A 319 -21.95 21.73 4.43
C PHE A 319 -22.62 23.09 4.72
N SER A 320 -23.59 23.53 3.92
CA SER A 320 -24.25 24.85 4.06
C SER A 320 -24.89 25.05 5.44
N GLU A 321 -25.21 23.97 6.15
CA GLU A 321 -25.73 24.02 7.52
C GLU A 321 -24.67 23.93 8.63
N LEU A 322 -23.42 23.52 8.32
CA LEU A 322 -22.34 23.32 9.30
C LEU A 322 -21.68 24.61 9.78
N GLY A 323 -21.86 25.70 9.05
CA GLY A 323 -21.33 27.05 9.40
C GLY A 323 -22.22 27.86 10.34
N LYS A 324 -23.39 27.35 10.76
CA LYS A 324 -24.29 28.07 11.69
C LYS A 324 -23.93 27.76 13.13
N GLU A 325 -24.00 28.79 14.01
CA GLU A 325 -23.78 28.68 15.45
C GLU A 325 -24.57 27.51 16.07
N PRO A 326 -24.04 26.81 17.10
CA PRO A 326 -24.63 25.59 17.68
C PRO A 326 -26.09 25.75 18.17
N SER A 327 -26.51 26.97 18.50
CA SER A 327 -27.88 27.29 18.96
C SER A 327 -28.97 27.18 17.89
N ASN A 328 -28.60 27.14 16.61
CA ASN A 328 -29.55 27.12 15.48
C ASN A 328 -29.45 25.85 14.61
N ARG A 329 -28.71 24.85 15.03
CA ARG A 329 -28.64 23.57 14.30
C ARG A 329 -29.92 22.77 14.52
N LYS A 330 -30.77 22.67 13.51
CA LYS A 330 -31.73 21.57 13.42
C LYS A 330 -30.94 20.27 13.33
N THR A 331 -31.17 19.37 14.26
CA THR A 331 -30.43 18.17 14.68
C THR A 331 -30.23 17.06 13.62
N THR A 332 -29.91 17.36 12.37
CA THR A 332 -29.87 16.36 11.28
C THR A 332 -28.59 16.30 10.46
N SER A 333 -27.55 17.11 10.73
CA SER A 333 -26.30 16.98 9.99
C SER A 333 -25.40 15.93 10.65
N GLY A 334 -25.32 14.74 10.07
CA GLY A 334 -24.38 13.71 10.48
C GLY A 334 -22.93 14.19 10.35
N LYS A 335 -22.06 13.70 11.23
CA LYS A 335 -20.62 13.97 11.14
C LYS A 335 -20.07 13.34 9.87
N VAL A 336 -19.10 14.01 9.25
CA VAL A 336 -18.36 13.53 8.10
C VAL A 336 -16.96 13.15 8.55
N TYR A 337 -16.51 11.98 8.15
CA TYR A 337 -15.21 11.45 8.52
C TYR A 337 -14.36 11.18 7.29
N ALA A 338 -13.11 11.58 7.34
CA ALA A 338 -12.06 11.12 6.43
C ALA A 338 -11.32 9.95 7.08
N PHE A 339 -11.44 8.76 6.52
CA PHE A 339 -10.81 7.54 7.07
C PHE A 339 -9.61 7.12 6.23
N TYR A 340 -8.45 7.04 6.83
CA TYR A 340 -7.22 6.66 6.13
C TYR A 340 -6.33 5.74 6.96
N ASP A 341 -5.47 4.99 6.25
CA ASP A 341 -4.49 4.11 6.87
C ASP A 341 -3.17 4.85 7.13
N ASN A 342 -2.93 5.16 8.39
CA ASN A 342 -1.68 5.80 8.81
C ASN A 342 -0.56 4.81 9.19
N LEU A 343 -0.82 3.51 9.20
CA LEU A 343 0.18 2.49 9.59
C LEU A 343 1.22 2.25 8.50
N SER A 344 0.88 2.55 7.24
CA SER A 344 1.81 2.48 6.11
C SER A 344 2.47 3.82 5.79
N LEU A 345 2.26 4.86 6.60
CA LEU A 345 2.88 6.18 6.39
C LEU A 345 4.09 6.36 7.30
N PRO A 346 5.17 7.00 6.81
CA PRO A 346 6.28 7.40 7.67
C PRO A 346 5.81 8.32 8.79
N SER A 347 6.39 8.18 9.98
CA SER A 347 6.07 9.04 11.14
C SER A 347 6.27 10.54 10.86
N SER A 348 7.13 10.87 9.88
CA SER A 348 7.37 12.24 9.43
C SER A 348 6.13 12.94 8.84
N TYR A 349 5.12 12.18 8.43
CA TYR A 349 3.85 12.75 7.91
C TYR A 349 2.88 13.25 8.98
N SER A 350 3.14 13.03 10.26
CA SER A 350 2.24 13.46 11.34
C SER A 350 1.89 14.94 11.26
N LYS A 351 2.88 15.82 11.02
CA LYS A 351 2.66 17.27 10.92
C LYS A 351 1.76 17.68 9.76
N HIS A 352 1.89 17.02 8.60
CA HIS A 352 1.02 17.27 7.47
C HIS A 352 -0.43 16.89 7.77
N LEU A 353 -0.62 15.76 8.44
CA LEU A 353 -1.95 15.28 8.81
C LEU A 353 -2.59 16.14 9.91
N ASP A 354 -1.79 16.61 10.87
CA ASP A 354 -2.25 17.53 11.90
C ASP A 354 -2.66 18.88 11.28
N TRP A 355 -1.87 19.39 10.32
CA TRP A 355 -2.24 20.59 9.57
C TRP A 355 -3.54 20.42 8.76
N LEU A 356 -3.75 19.26 8.09
CA LEU A 356 -5.00 18.97 7.38
C LEU A 356 -6.21 18.95 8.33
N ASP A 357 -6.05 18.44 9.54
CA ASP A 357 -7.10 18.39 10.56
C ASP A 357 -7.48 19.81 11.02
N GLU A 358 -6.50 20.69 11.20
CA GLU A 358 -6.71 22.11 11.55
C GLU A 358 -7.40 22.89 10.43
N GLU A 359 -6.98 22.70 9.16
CA GLU A 359 -7.53 23.41 8.00
C GLU A 359 -8.94 22.95 7.58
N MET A 360 -9.38 21.79 8.06
CA MET A 360 -10.65 21.14 7.69
C MET A 360 -11.55 20.84 8.90
N PRO A 361 -11.95 21.86 9.68
CA PRO A 361 -12.63 21.66 10.98
C PRO A 361 -13.99 20.98 10.88
N ASN A 362 -14.56 20.84 9.67
CA ASN A 362 -15.86 20.20 9.43
C ASN A 362 -15.73 18.72 9.06
N VAL A 363 -14.52 18.18 8.97
CA VAL A 363 -14.23 16.79 8.63
C VAL A 363 -13.35 16.20 9.72
N ASP A 364 -13.88 15.29 10.49
CA ASP A 364 -13.10 14.58 11.52
C ASP A 364 -12.21 13.52 10.84
N ILE A 365 -10.94 13.47 11.17
CA ILE A 365 -10.00 12.49 10.62
C ILE A 365 -10.02 11.22 11.49
N LEU A 366 -10.35 10.08 10.86
CA LEU A 366 -10.27 8.76 11.46
C LEU A 366 -8.99 8.04 11.01
N LYS A 367 -8.06 7.83 11.96
CA LYS A 367 -6.81 7.10 11.74
C LYS A 367 -6.99 5.63 12.08
N THR A 368 -6.51 4.71 11.24
CA THR A 368 -6.58 3.27 11.53
C THR A 368 -5.93 2.91 12.86
N SER A 369 -4.86 3.61 13.26
CA SER A 369 -4.18 3.39 14.54
C SER A 369 -4.96 3.86 15.77
N THR A 370 -5.90 4.79 15.64
CA THR A 370 -6.64 5.39 16.76
C THR A 370 -8.13 5.08 16.76
N ILE A 371 -8.65 4.46 15.69
CA ILE A 371 -10.08 4.22 15.50
C ILE A 371 -10.73 3.48 16.67
N GLU A 372 -10.03 2.53 17.27
CA GLU A 372 -10.54 1.74 18.39
C GLU A 372 -10.64 2.52 19.70
N LYS A 373 -9.74 3.51 19.87
CA LYS A 373 -9.83 4.44 21.01
C LYS A 373 -11.01 5.40 20.87
N GLN A 374 -11.34 5.77 19.62
CA GLN A 374 -12.48 6.63 19.31
C GLN A 374 -13.82 5.91 19.39
N PHE A 375 -13.84 4.61 19.03
CA PHE A 375 -15.05 3.77 18.99
C PHE A 375 -14.86 2.44 19.73
N PRO A 376 -14.59 2.47 21.04
CA PRO A 376 -14.23 1.25 21.80
C PRO A 376 -15.35 0.21 21.91
N LYS A 377 -16.61 0.58 21.68
CA LYS A 377 -17.75 -0.37 21.72
C LYS A 377 -17.82 -1.25 20.49
N GLU A 378 -17.38 -0.74 19.36
CA GLU A 378 -17.35 -1.42 18.07
C GLU A 378 -16.15 -2.38 17.94
N PHE A 379 -15.13 -2.18 18.77
CA PHE A 379 -13.89 -2.97 18.77
C PHE A 379 -13.60 -3.60 20.15
N PRO A 380 -14.47 -4.47 20.66
CA PRO A 380 -14.24 -5.08 21.97
C PRO A 380 -13.05 -6.05 21.92
N ILE A 381 -12.13 -5.93 22.88
CA ILE A 381 -11.05 -6.91 23.07
C ILE A 381 -11.65 -8.12 23.78
N LEU A 382 -11.72 -9.26 23.11
CA LEU A 382 -12.37 -10.47 23.60
C LEU A 382 -11.41 -11.50 24.21
N ASN A 383 -10.12 -11.37 24.01
CA ASN A 383 -9.14 -12.31 24.56
C ASN A 383 -8.85 -12.06 26.04
N LYS A 384 -9.05 -13.11 26.86
CA LYS A 384 -8.66 -13.09 28.26
C LYS A 384 -7.15 -13.23 28.48
N LYS A 385 -6.41 -13.77 27.50
CA LYS A 385 -4.96 -13.98 27.56
C LYS A 385 -4.32 -13.42 26.29
N ALA A 386 -3.43 -12.46 26.48
CA ALA A 386 -2.68 -11.85 25.39
C ALA A 386 -1.83 -12.89 24.64
N PRO A 387 -1.85 -12.94 23.30
CA PRO A 387 -1.07 -13.90 22.54
C PRO A 387 0.43 -13.58 22.58
N VAL A 388 1.25 -14.63 22.61
CA VAL A 388 2.69 -14.54 22.38
C VAL A 388 2.96 -15.22 21.04
N VAL A 389 3.39 -14.45 20.05
CA VAL A 389 3.44 -14.86 18.64
C VAL A 389 4.89 -14.94 18.17
N PHE A 390 5.30 -16.10 17.69
CA PHE A 390 6.51 -16.28 16.90
C PHE A 390 6.20 -15.97 15.45
N LEU A 391 6.91 -15.03 14.85
CA LEU A 391 6.78 -14.70 13.44
C LEU A 391 8.02 -15.17 12.66
N SER A 392 7.84 -16.16 11.81
CA SER A 392 8.80 -16.60 10.81
C SER A 392 8.34 -16.09 9.44
N ALA A 393 8.99 -15.06 8.94
CA ALA A 393 8.56 -14.40 7.72
C ALA A 393 9.74 -13.95 6.85
N SER A 394 9.62 -14.20 5.56
CA SER A 394 10.51 -13.65 4.54
C SER A 394 9.80 -13.50 3.21
N VAL A 395 10.37 -12.69 2.31
CA VAL A 395 9.85 -12.59 0.94
C VAL A 395 10.22 -13.86 0.19
N PRO A 396 9.27 -14.53 -0.50
CA PRO A 396 9.53 -15.80 -1.21
C PRO A 396 10.32 -15.60 -2.51
N ASN A 397 10.67 -16.69 -3.18
CA ASN A 397 11.20 -16.64 -4.54
C ASN A 397 10.13 -16.14 -5.52
N ASN A 398 10.53 -15.37 -6.53
CA ASN A 398 9.62 -14.70 -7.48
C ASN A 398 8.63 -15.62 -8.19
N ASP A 399 9.09 -16.85 -8.53
CA ASP A 399 8.30 -17.78 -9.33
C ASP A 399 7.37 -18.67 -8.48
N ASP A 400 7.44 -18.56 -7.16
CA ASP A 400 6.88 -19.55 -6.23
C ASP A 400 5.69 -19.01 -5.42
N CYS A 401 5.22 -17.78 -5.66
CA CYS A 401 4.09 -17.23 -4.94
C CYS A 401 3.20 -16.36 -5.81
N GLU A 402 1.93 -16.30 -5.45
CA GLU A 402 0.99 -15.33 -6.02
C GLU A 402 1.14 -13.95 -5.36
N TYR A 403 1.87 -13.87 -4.25
CA TYR A 403 2.05 -12.67 -3.45
C TYR A 403 3.42 -12.06 -3.66
N ASP A 404 3.43 -10.84 -4.14
CA ASP A 404 4.62 -10.00 -4.22
C ASP A 404 4.88 -9.25 -2.91
N PHE A 405 5.91 -8.41 -2.93
CA PHE A 405 6.30 -7.56 -1.81
C PHE A 405 5.15 -6.74 -1.24
N ILE A 406 4.29 -6.15 -2.09
CA ILE A 406 3.18 -5.28 -1.65
C ILE A 406 2.17 -6.08 -0.83
N MET A 407 1.86 -7.30 -1.25
CA MET A 407 0.94 -8.17 -0.53
C MET A 407 1.55 -8.65 0.79
N ILE A 408 2.83 -9.00 0.80
CA ILE A 408 3.55 -9.35 2.04
C ILE A 408 3.56 -8.16 3.00
N HIS A 409 3.77 -6.94 2.49
CA HIS A 409 3.67 -5.72 3.31
C HIS A 409 2.28 -5.58 3.96
N ASP A 410 1.20 -5.74 3.19
CA ASP A 410 -0.17 -5.66 3.72
C ASP A 410 -0.45 -6.72 4.80
N ILE A 411 0.06 -7.94 4.60
CA ILE A 411 -0.03 -9.02 5.59
C ILE A 411 0.70 -8.66 6.88
N ILE A 412 1.94 -8.19 6.79
CA ILE A 412 2.75 -7.83 7.96
C ILE A 412 2.10 -6.67 8.73
N VAL A 413 1.63 -5.64 8.05
CA VAL A 413 0.90 -4.52 8.70
C VAL A 413 -0.34 -5.04 9.44
N THR A 414 -1.16 -5.85 8.78
CA THR A 414 -2.38 -6.40 9.37
C THR A 414 -2.09 -7.30 10.57
N LEU A 415 -1.06 -8.14 10.47
CA LEU A 415 -0.64 -9.06 11.54
C LEU A 415 -0.13 -8.30 12.77
N VAL A 416 0.82 -7.38 12.56
CA VAL A 416 1.44 -6.61 13.65
C VAL A 416 0.39 -5.79 14.39
N GLU A 417 -0.50 -5.14 13.64
CA GLU A 417 -1.61 -4.39 14.20
C GLU A 417 -2.54 -5.29 15.05
N ALA A 418 -2.91 -6.46 14.54
CA ALA A 418 -3.77 -7.39 15.26
C ALA A 418 -3.13 -7.87 16.58
N ILE A 419 -1.82 -8.15 16.58
CA ILE A 419 -1.08 -8.55 17.78
C ILE A 419 -1.06 -7.42 18.82
N ILE A 420 -0.76 -6.20 18.40
CA ILE A 420 -0.74 -5.03 19.28
C ILE A 420 -2.12 -4.81 19.92
N LYS A 421 -3.19 -4.89 19.12
CA LYS A 421 -4.58 -4.74 19.60
C LYS A 421 -4.99 -5.80 20.59
N ALA A 422 -4.54 -7.03 20.39
CA ALA A 422 -4.75 -8.12 21.34
C ALA A 422 -3.94 -7.96 22.64
N GLY A 423 -3.15 -6.87 22.78
CA GLY A 423 -2.21 -6.71 23.90
C GLY A 423 -1.10 -7.74 23.88
N GLY A 424 -0.85 -8.35 22.72
CA GLY A 424 0.05 -9.47 22.55
C GLY A 424 1.52 -9.07 22.48
N THR A 425 2.35 -10.11 22.40
CA THR A 425 3.79 -10.00 22.21
C THR A 425 4.15 -10.63 20.86
N MET A 426 4.99 -9.99 20.07
CA MET A 426 5.56 -10.55 18.85
C MET A 426 7.06 -10.69 18.97
N VAL A 427 7.58 -11.81 18.50
CA VAL A 427 9.01 -12.11 18.46
C VAL A 427 9.37 -12.56 17.06
N PHE A 428 10.42 -11.97 16.48
CA PHE A 428 10.83 -12.29 15.11
C PHE A 428 12.33 -12.08 14.88
N GLY A 429 12.86 -12.75 13.86
CA GLY A 429 14.24 -12.55 13.40
C GLY A 429 14.36 -11.39 12.41
N GLY A 430 15.49 -10.69 12.43
CA GLY A 430 15.76 -9.57 11.55
C GLY A 430 15.69 -9.95 10.06
N HIS A 431 14.88 -9.23 9.29
CA HIS A 431 14.79 -9.36 7.84
C HIS A 431 14.76 -7.98 7.17
N PRO A 432 15.58 -7.70 6.16
CA PRO A 432 15.75 -6.37 5.58
C PRO A 432 14.45 -5.69 5.12
N THR A 433 13.51 -6.47 4.59
CA THR A 433 12.25 -5.95 4.07
C THR A 433 11.11 -5.90 5.10
N ILE A 434 11.20 -6.69 6.17
CA ILE A 434 10.15 -6.81 7.19
C ILE A 434 10.43 -5.93 8.41
N THR A 435 11.68 -5.91 8.87
CA THR A 435 12.09 -5.13 10.04
C THR A 435 11.71 -3.65 9.95
N PRO A 436 11.91 -2.96 8.81
CA PRO A 436 11.50 -1.57 8.64
C PRO A 436 9.99 -1.34 8.85
N ILE A 437 9.17 -2.23 8.31
CA ILE A 437 7.71 -2.14 8.40
C ILE A 437 7.28 -2.26 9.88
N VAL A 438 7.82 -3.25 10.56
CA VAL A 438 7.52 -3.51 11.98
C VAL A 438 7.93 -2.33 12.85
N LEU A 439 9.14 -1.78 12.65
CA LEU A 439 9.63 -0.63 13.40
C LEU A 439 8.73 0.60 13.20
N ASN A 440 8.34 0.88 11.97
CA ASN A 440 7.44 2.00 11.67
C ASN A 440 6.08 1.87 12.38
N ILE A 441 5.50 0.67 12.39
CA ILE A 441 4.24 0.42 13.11
C ILE A 441 4.42 0.61 14.62
N MET A 442 5.54 0.13 15.18
CA MET A 442 5.86 0.34 16.59
C MET A 442 5.94 1.83 16.95
N GLU A 443 6.56 2.64 16.09
CA GLU A 443 6.66 4.10 16.28
C GLU A 443 5.27 4.78 16.25
N ILE A 444 4.44 4.43 15.27
CA ILE A 444 3.09 5.00 15.12
C ILE A 444 2.18 4.57 16.28
N MET A 445 2.30 3.33 16.74
CA MET A 445 1.48 2.77 17.82
C MET A 445 2.04 3.04 19.22
N SER A 446 3.21 3.69 19.32
CA SER A 446 3.80 4.02 20.61
C SER A 446 2.93 5.04 21.37
N GLU A 447 2.81 4.84 22.69
CA GLU A 447 2.09 5.77 23.55
C GLU A 447 3.08 6.77 24.17
N VAL A 448 2.76 8.05 24.06
CA VAL A 448 3.47 9.11 24.79
C VAL A 448 2.75 9.29 26.12
N SER A 449 3.38 8.97 27.24
CA SER A 449 2.80 9.27 28.56
C SER A 449 2.89 10.77 28.82
N ASP A 450 1.80 11.39 29.27
CA ASP A 450 1.61 12.86 29.43
C ASP A 450 2.68 13.59 30.24
N ASN A 451 3.50 12.90 31.01
CA ASN A 451 4.52 13.51 31.88
C ASN A 451 5.95 12.96 31.71
N SER A 452 6.21 12.08 30.77
CA SER A 452 7.55 11.56 30.54
C SER A 452 7.94 11.66 29.06
N LYS A 453 9.18 12.06 28.79
CA LYS A 453 9.79 11.99 27.45
C LYS A 453 9.95 10.52 26.97
N ASN A 454 9.48 9.54 27.73
CA ASN A 454 9.61 8.11 27.45
C ASN A 454 8.38 7.61 26.70
N LYS A 455 8.57 7.21 25.45
CA LYS A 455 7.58 6.49 24.68
C LYS A 455 7.44 5.06 25.22
N LYS A 456 6.20 4.60 25.38
CA LYS A 456 5.90 3.19 25.66
C LYS A 456 5.64 2.48 24.33
N TYR A 457 6.54 1.61 23.95
CA TYR A 457 6.42 0.83 22.72
C TYR A 457 5.58 -0.45 22.91
N PRO A 458 4.93 -0.95 21.84
CA PRO A 458 4.30 -2.28 21.84
C PRO A 458 5.31 -3.40 22.16
N ASN A 459 4.83 -4.52 22.68
CA ASN A 459 5.66 -5.68 23.06
C ASN A 459 6.14 -6.45 21.81
N ILE A 460 7.03 -5.88 21.03
CA ILE A 460 7.61 -6.50 19.83
C ILE A 460 9.12 -6.59 20.01
N TYR A 461 9.67 -7.78 19.81
CA TYR A 461 11.08 -8.06 20.04
C TYR A 461 11.75 -8.60 18.79
N LEU A 462 12.82 -7.94 18.38
CA LEU A 462 13.67 -8.29 17.27
C LEU A 462 14.89 -9.07 17.77
N TYR A 463 15.12 -10.27 17.25
CA TYR A 463 16.37 -11.02 17.44
C TYR A 463 17.31 -10.79 16.26
N GLN A 464 18.56 -10.45 16.57
CA GLN A 464 19.59 -10.15 15.58
C GLN A 464 20.91 -10.79 15.98
N SER A 465 21.56 -11.51 15.06
CA SER A 465 22.92 -11.97 15.30
C SER A 465 23.92 -10.83 15.12
N ARG A 466 24.87 -10.70 16.05
CA ARG A 466 25.98 -9.74 15.97
C ARG A 466 26.89 -9.97 14.77
N TYR A 467 26.81 -11.14 14.12
CA TYR A 467 27.48 -11.38 12.85
C TYR A 467 27.13 -10.32 11.79
N PHE A 468 25.90 -9.81 11.82
CA PHE A 468 25.39 -8.83 10.85
C PHE A 468 25.49 -7.39 11.35
N LYS A 469 26.12 -7.13 12.51
CA LYS A 469 26.23 -5.79 13.05
C LYS A 469 26.96 -4.86 12.08
N GLY A 470 26.32 -3.73 11.71
CA GLY A 470 26.80 -2.79 10.70
C GLY A 470 26.57 -3.21 9.25
N GLN A 471 26.05 -4.42 8.99
CA GLN A 471 25.71 -4.91 7.63
C GLN A 471 24.20 -4.89 7.37
N TYR A 472 23.40 -5.10 8.39
CA TYR A 472 21.95 -5.26 8.31
C TYR A 472 21.20 -4.89 9.54
N PRO A 473 19.92 -4.68 9.24
CA PRO A 473 19.47 -3.48 8.59
C PRO A 473 19.88 -2.34 9.51
N LEU A 474 20.22 -1.17 8.97
CA LEU A 474 20.51 0.03 9.75
C LEU A 474 19.43 0.27 10.83
N GLU A 475 18.25 -0.24 10.60
CA GLU A 475 17.05 -0.12 11.43
C GLU A 475 17.06 -1.03 12.65
N ALA A 476 17.83 -2.12 12.65
CA ALA A 476 17.99 -2.93 13.85
C ALA A 476 18.61 -2.07 14.97
N ASP A 477 19.59 -1.24 14.63
CA ASP A 477 20.20 -0.30 15.58
C ASP A 477 19.22 0.80 16.04
N SER A 478 18.16 1.05 15.26
CA SER A 478 17.09 2.01 15.57
C SER A 478 15.96 1.41 16.41
N PHE A 479 15.97 0.11 16.66
CA PHE A 479 14.96 -0.53 17.51
C PHE A 479 14.99 0.03 18.93
N PRO A 480 13.83 0.22 19.58
CA PRO A 480 13.78 0.77 20.93
C PRO A 480 14.60 -0.05 21.92
N LYS A 481 15.26 0.62 22.86
CA LYS A 481 16.10 -0.04 23.86
C LYS A 481 15.32 -1.12 24.62
N GLY A 482 15.88 -2.32 24.68
CA GLY A 482 15.26 -3.48 25.32
C GLY A 482 14.41 -4.35 24.39
N HIS A 483 14.01 -3.84 23.21
CA HIS A 483 13.27 -4.56 22.20
C HIS A 483 14.18 -5.26 21.16
N LEU A 484 15.42 -4.80 21.01
CA LEU A 484 16.46 -5.51 20.26
C LEU A 484 17.13 -6.54 21.17
N LYS A 485 17.18 -7.80 20.74
CA LYS A 485 17.86 -8.92 21.40
C LYS A 485 19.02 -9.37 20.52
N GLU A 486 20.21 -8.90 20.83
CA GLU A 486 21.42 -9.32 20.13
C GLU A 486 21.89 -10.70 20.61
N VAL A 487 22.28 -11.55 19.66
CA VAL A 487 22.86 -12.87 19.89
C VAL A 487 24.30 -12.86 19.36
N ASP A 488 25.23 -13.42 20.10
CA ASP A 488 26.64 -13.41 19.74
C ASP A 488 26.88 -14.18 18.42
N ALA A 489 27.85 -13.72 17.65
CA ALA A 489 28.26 -14.38 16.43
C ALA A 489 29.00 -15.68 16.77
N VAL A 490 28.78 -16.72 15.97
CA VAL A 490 29.48 -18.02 16.08
C VAL A 490 30.46 -18.12 14.92
N ALA A 491 31.74 -18.21 15.24
CA ALA A 491 32.79 -18.40 14.25
C ALA A 491 32.97 -19.88 13.91
N CYS A 492 33.31 -20.16 12.64
CA CYS A 492 33.79 -21.50 12.25
C CYS A 492 35.28 -21.64 12.60
N GLU A 493 35.60 -22.55 13.49
CA GLU A 493 37.00 -22.76 13.99
C GLU A 493 37.80 -23.79 13.17
N ASP A 494 37.21 -24.35 12.10
CA ASP A 494 37.88 -25.35 11.27
C ASP A 494 38.97 -24.71 10.39
N ASN A 495 40.22 -24.90 10.79
CA ASN A 495 41.39 -24.33 10.10
C ASN A 495 41.75 -25.02 8.77
N SER A 496 41.09 -26.13 8.43
CA SER A 496 41.30 -26.84 7.15
C SER A 496 40.53 -26.20 5.98
N LEU A 497 39.59 -25.29 6.26
CA LEU A 497 38.71 -24.67 5.25
C LEU A 497 39.27 -23.35 4.74
N SER A 498 38.91 -23.01 3.50
CA SER A 498 39.22 -21.68 2.93
C SER A 498 38.49 -20.58 3.71
N GLU A 499 39.03 -19.36 3.72
CA GLU A 499 38.43 -18.22 4.40
C GLU A 499 36.99 -17.91 3.89
N GLU A 500 36.74 -18.10 2.61
CA GLU A 500 35.40 -17.92 2.03
C GLU A 500 34.42 -18.98 2.62
N THR A 501 34.85 -20.21 2.72
CA THR A 501 34.05 -21.32 3.30
C THR A 501 33.80 -21.09 4.79
N LYS A 502 34.83 -20.64 5.54
CA LYS A 502 34.68 -20.27 6.95
C LYS A 502 33.68 -19.16 7.16
N GLN A 503 33.70 -18.10 6.32
CA GLN A 503 32.74 -17.02 6.40
C GLN A 503 31.31 -17.51 6.13
N LYS A 504 31.10 -18.35 5.12
CA LYS A 504 29.77 -18.94 4.82
C LYS A 504 29.27 -19.79 6.00
N LEU A 505 30.13 -20.62 6.59
CA LEU A 505 29.77 -21.45 7.74
C LEU A 505 29.52 -20.61 8.99
N SER A 506 30.33 -19.61 9.28
CA SER A 506 30.14 -18.71 10.41
C SER A 506 28.81 -17.95 10.31
N LYS A 507 28.42 -17.56 9.11
CA LYS A 507 27.09 -16.96 8.83
C LYS A 507 25.97 -17.93 9.19
N ILE A 508 26.05 -19.18 8.73
CA ILE A 508 25.03 -20.21 9.00
C ILE A 508 24.93 -20.52 10.49
N LEU A 509 26.09 -20.76 11.15
CA LEU A 509 26.15 -21.05 12.58
C LEU A 509 25.56 -19.89 13.42
N SER A 510 25.88 -18.65 13.07
CA SER A 510 25.38 -17.46 13.74
C SER A 510 23.86 -17.28 13.57
N LEU A 511 23.32 -17.61 12.39
CA LEU A 511 21.87 -17.59 12.17
C LEU A 511 21.17 -18.70 12.97
N ASN A 512 21.73 -19.88 13.02
CA ASN A 512 21.16 -21.00 13.81
C ASN A 512 21.14 -20.67 15.30
N ALA A 513 22.26 -20.20 15.86
CA ALA A 513 22.32 -19.77 17.25
C ALA A 513 21.29 -18.68 17.59
N MET A 514 21.06 -17.72 16.66
CA MET A 514 20.03 -16.69 16.82
C MET A 514 18.63 -17.32 16.84
N ARG A 515 18.33 -18.28 15.94
CA ARG A 515 17.03 -18.96 15.85
C ARG A 515 16.74 -19.77 17.12
N GLU A 516 17.67 -20.58 17.55
CA GLU A 516 17.58 -21.34 18.79
C GLU A 516 17.25 -20.43 19.97
N LYS A 517 18.03 -19.37 20.14
CA LYS A 517 17.82 -18.42 21.24
C LYS A 517 16.47 -17.74 21.17
N MET A 518 16.01 -17.37 19.97
CA MET A 518 14.71 -16.76 19.76
C MET A 518 13.58 -17.71 20.11
N ILE A 519 13.66 -18.97 19.67
CA ILE A 519 12.63 -19.98 19.90
C ILE A 519 12.57 -20.39 21.38
N GLU A 520 13.71 -20.53 22.06
CA GLU A 520 13.77 -20.97 23.47
C GLU A 520 13.32 -19.90 24.48
N SER A 521 13.39 -18.61 24.10
CA SER A 521 13.32 -17.52 25.09
C SER A 521 11.89 -17.15 25.53
N TRP A 522 10.85 -17.72 24.93
CA TRP A 522 9.46 -17.32 25.16
C TRP A 522 8.50 -18.51 25.21
N ASP A 523 7.41 -18.37 26.00
CA ASP A 523 6.28 -19.30 26.01
C ASP A 523 5.27 -18.92 24.93
N TYR A 524 5.48 -19.37 23.71
CA TYR A 524 4.64 -19.03 22.59
C TYR A 524 3.26 -19.68 22.64
N THR A 525 2.24 -18.90 22.28
CA THR A 525 0.86 -19.39 22.08
C THR A 525 0.57 -19.65 20.61
N HIS A 526 1.21 -18.91 19.74
CA HIS A 526 1.04 -19.00 18.28
C HIS A 526 2.40 -18.91 17.57
N ALA A 527 2.46 -19.53 16.40
CA ALA A 527 3.52 -19.32 15.43
C ALA A 527 2.90 -19.04 14.06
N ILE A 528 3.43 -18.07 13.32
CA ILE A 528 2.91 -17.67 12.01
C ILE A 528 4.05 -17.72 11.01
N PHE A 529 3.80 -18.43 9.89
CA PHE A 529 4.78 -18.69 8.85
C PHE A 529 4.34 -18.05 7.53
N ILE A 530 5.19 -17.17 6.98
CA ILE A 530 4.89 -16.34 5.80
C ILE A 530 6.07 -16.38 4.84
N GLY A 531 5.80 -16.71 3.57
CA GLY A 531 6.81 -16.66 2.52
C GLY A 531 7.81 -17.82 2.60
N GLY A 532 9.08 -17.49 2.59
CA GLY A 532 10.18 -18.45 2.65
C GLY A 532 10.91 -18.62 1.33
N ARG A 533 12.23 -18.52 1.40
CA ARG A 533 13.14 -18.83 0.31
C ARG A 533 13.79 -20.17 0.53
N TYR A 534 14.08 -20.84 -0.56
CA TYR A 534 14.84 -22.08 -0.55
C TYR A 534 15.73 -22.16 -1.79
N ASP A 535 16.79 -22.94 -1.69
CA ASP A 535 17.60 -23.29 -2.83
C ASP A 535 16.87 -24.32 -3.68
N LYS A 536 16.60 -24.02 -4.95
CA LYS A 536 15.87 -24.91 -5.86
C LYS A 536 16.59 -26.25 -6.10
N THR A 537 17.91 -26.29 -5.90
CA THR A 537 18.73 -27.50 -6.03
C THR A 537 18.67 -28.39 -4.78
N GLU A 538 18.55 -27.76 -3.60
CA GLU A 538 18.48 -28.47 -2.30
C GLU A 538 17.03 -28.75 -1.86
N GLY A 539 16.06 -28.06 -2.48
CA GLY A 539 14.64 -28.20 -2.18
C GLY A 539 14.14 -27.41 -0.96
N PRO A 540 12.83 -27.54 -0.65
CA PRO A 540 12.13 -26.74 0.37
C PRO A 540 12.74 -26.78 1.77
N THR A 541 13.37 -27.91 2.15
CA THR A 541 14.02 -28.11 3.47
C THR A 541 15.24 -27.22 3.70
N SER A 542 15.81 -26.65 2.65
CA SER A 542 16.92 -25.69 2.75
C SER A 542 16.48 -24.32 3.32
N SER A 543 15.17 -24.05 3.31
CA SER A 543 14.60 -22.79 3.79
C SER A 543 14.83 -22.57 5.30
N GLY A 544 15.11 -21.30 5.65
CA GLY A 544 15.15 -20.87 7.05
C GLY A 544 13.82 -21.09 7.77
N ILE A 545 12.68 -20.84 7.09
CA ILE A 545 11.33 -21.05 7.64
C ILE A 545 11.09 -22.53 7.97
N TRP A 546 11.55 -23.45 7.12
CA TRP A 546 11.44 -24.88 7.38
C TRP A 546 12.19 -25.28 8.65
N LYS A 547 13.44 -24.84 8.79
CA LYS A 547 14.27 -25.10 9.97
C LYS A 547 13.68 -24.51 11.24
N GLU A 548 13.19 -23.26 11.16
CA GLU A 548 12.52 -22.61 12.29
C GLU A 548 11.24 -23.35 12.72
N TYR A 549 10.45 -23.87 11.77
CA TYR A 549 9.27 -24.67 12.08
C TYR A 549 9.65 -25.97 12.82
N GLU A 550 10.62 -26.72 12.30
CA GLU A 550 11.06 -28.00 12.92
C GLU A 550 11.59 -27.81 14.34
N GLU A 551 12.35 -26.74 14.59
CA GLU A 551 12.84 -26.42 15.92
C GLU A 551 11.70 -25.96 16.84
N PHE A 552 10.81 -25.12 16.33
CA PHE A 552 9.70 -24.58 17.08
C PHE A 552 8.76 -25.66 17.60
N ILE A 553 8.34 -26.60 16.75
CA ILE A 553 7.39 -27.65 17.16
C ILE A 553 7.98 -28.67 18.16
N LYS A 554 9.30 -28.81 18.24
CA LYS A 554 9.96 -29.65 19.25
C LYS A 554 9.77 -29.08 20.66
N LEU A 555 9.87 -27.77 20.80
CA LEU A 555 9.81 -27.07 22.08
C LEU A 555 8.37 -26.61 22.45
N HIS A 556 7.59 -26.18 21.47
CA HIS A 556 6.28 -25.56 21.68
C HIS A 556 5.13 -26.41 21.15
N LYS A 557 4.97 -27.63 21.68
CA LYS A 557 3.99 -28.64 21.22
C LYS A 557 2.53 -28.19 21.28
N ASN A 558 2.22 -27.23 22.18
CA ASN A 558 0.87 -26.72 22.42
C ASN A 558 0.58 -25.38 21.72
N ALA A 559 1.56 -24.79 21.07
CA ALA A 559 1.36 -23.55 20.33
C ALA A 559 0.60 -23.83 19.02
N LYS A 560 -0.29 -22.92 18.66
CA LYS A 560 -1.04 -22.99 17.40
C LYS A 560 -0.13 -22.50 16.27
N CYS A 561 0.22 -23.39 15.33
CA CYS A 561 1.00 -23.05 14.15
C CYS A 561 0.08 -22.70 12.98
N LEU A 562 0.27 -21.54 12.37
CA LEU A 562 -0.53 -21.02 11.26
C LEU A 562 0.35 -20.69 10.07
N TYR A 563 -0.17 -20.92 8.86
CA TYR A 563 0.47 -20.42 7.66
C TYR A 563 -0.53 -19.66 6.77
N LEU A 564 -0.01 -18.68 6.03
CA LEU A 564 -0.81 -18.00 5.02
C LEU A 564 -0.57 -18.65 3.65
N GLU A 565 -1.65 -19.16 3.07
CA GLU A 565 -1.63 -19.70 1.71
C GLU A 565 -1.24 -18.61 0.71
N LYS A 566 -0.63 -19.01 -0.41
CA LYS A 566 -0.24 -18.14 -1.52
C LYS A 566 0.93 -17.19 -1.23
N THR A 567 1.47 -17.20 -0.01
CA THR A 567 2.64 -16.38 0.34
C THR A 567 3.97 -17.00 -0.06
N GLY A 568 3.98 -18.27 -0.47
CA GLY A 568 5.15 -19.00 -0.94
C GLY A 568 4.94 -20.51 -0.90
N VAL A 569 5.87 -21.25 -1.50
CA VAL A 569 5.84 -22.71 -1.56
C VAL A 569 6.08 -23.33 -0.19
N ILE A 570 6.99 -22.77 0.61
CA ILE A 570 7.43 -23.38 1.87
C ILE A 570 6.30 -23.63 2.87
N PRO A 571 5.42 -22.66 3.17
CA PRO A 571 4.32 -22.91 4.12
C PRO A 571 3.36 -23.99 3.65
N VAL A 572 3.13 -24.09 2.34
CA VAL A 572 2.28 -25.13 1.74
C VAL A 572 2.94 -26.50 1.81
N GLU A 573 4.23 -26.58 1.52
CA GLU A 573 4.98 -27.84 1.65
C GLU A 573 5.03 -28.31 3.10
N LEU A 574 5.27 -27.42 4.07
CA LEU A 574 5.21 -27.76 5.50
C LEU A 574 3.86 -28.40 5.86
N SER A 575 2.75 -27.87 5.36
CA SER A 575 1.42 -28.43 5.66
C SER A 575 1.15 -29.81 5.06
N LYS A 576 1.93 -30.25 4.07
CA LYS A 576 1.86 -31.60 3.53
C LYS A 576 2.61 -32.63 4.39
N TYR A 577 3.64 -32.18 5.10
CA TYR A 577 4.49 -33.05 5.93
C TYR A 577 4.08 -33.08 7.41
N TYR A 578 3.37 -32.03 7.87
CA TYR A 578 3.04 -31.84 9.28
C TYR A 578 1.58 -31.48 9.49
N ASP A 579 0.83 -32.32 10.21
CA ASP A 579 -0.60 -32.11 10.51
C ASP A 579 -0.88 -30.96 11.50
N LYS A 580 0.16 -30.41 12.15
CA LYS A 580 0.03 -29.40 13.20
C LYS A 580 0.06 -27.96 12.71
N ILE A 581 0.23 -27.73 11.41
CA ILE A 581 0.22 -26.40 10.85
C ILE A 581 -1.10 -26.17 10.09
N GLU A 582 -1.86 -25.17 10.52
CA GLU A 582 -3.19 -24.87 9.98
C GLU A 582 -3.11 -23.70 8.99
N LYS A 583 -3.92 -23.79 7.95
CA LYS A 583 -4.11 -22.69 6.98
C LYS A 583 -4.88 -21.55 7.61
N THR A 584 -4.49 -20.33 7.32
CA THR A 584 -5.24 -19.10 7.68
C THR A 584 -5.24 -18.10 6.53
N THR A 585 -6.13 -17.11 6.61
CA THR A 585 -6.20 -16.00 5.66
C THR A 585 -5.85 -14.69 6.36
N ILE A 586 -5.58 -13.63 5.58
CA ILE A 586 -5.31 -12.30 6.13
C ILE A 586 -6.56 -11.74 6.85
N GLU A 587 -7.75 -12.11 6.41
CA GLU A 587 -9.03 -11.72 7.00
C GLU A 587 -9.28 -12.40 8.36
N ASP A 588 -8.78 -13.62 8.52
CA ASP A 588 -8.98 -14.41 9.73
C ASP A 588 -7.90 -14.18 10.80
N LEU A 589 -6.73 -13.68 10.41
CA LEU A 589 -5.64 -13.39 11.36
C LEU A 589 -6.09 -12.53 12.56
N PRO A 590 -6.77 -11.39 12.37
CA PRO A 590 -7.26 -10.59 13.50
C PRO A 590 -8.25 -11.35 14.39
N LYS A 591 -9.12 -12.18 13.79
CA LYS A 591 -10.09 -12.99 14.54
C LYS A 591 -9.40 -14.04 15.40
N VAL A 592 -8.44 -14.76 14.83
CA VAL A 592 -7.70 -15.80 15.54
C VAL A 592 -6.90 -15.22 16.69
N LEU A 593 -6.20 -14.10 16.45
CA LEU A 593 -5.33 -13.47 17.45
C LEU A 593 -6.11 -12.71 18.54
N CYS A 594 -7.21 -12.06 18.19
CA CYS A 594 -8.06 -11.34 19.14
C CYS A 594 -9.11 -12.24 19.82
N GLY A 595 -9.24 -13.52 19.44
CA GLY A 595 -10.22 -14.45 20.00
C GLY A 595 -11.67 -14.11 19.63
N LEU A 596 -11.87 -13.40 18.52
CA LEU A 596 -13.21 -13.14 17.98
C LEU A 596 -13.81 -14.47 17.52
N LYS A 597 -14.94 -14.88 18.08
CA LYS A 597 -15.69 -16.03 17.56
C LYS A 597 -16.21 -15.71 16.17
N GLN A 598 -16.11 -16.68 15.28
CA GLN A 598 -16.71 -16.64 13.94
C GLN A 598 -18.19 -16.39 14.01
#